data_de71e9084814d6a888a3ad10b5ac30e0
#
_entry.id   de71e9084814d6a888a3ad10b5ac30e0
#
_cell.length_a   1.000
_cell.length_b   1.000
_cell.length_c   1.000
_cell.angle_alpha   90.00
_cell.angle_beta   90.00
_cell.angle_gamma   90.00
#
_symmetry.space_group_name_H-M   'P 1'
#
loop_
_entity.id
_entity.type
_entity.pdbx_description
1 polymer ?
#
loop_
_entity_poly.entity_id
_entity_poly.type
_entity_poly.pdbx_seq_one_letter_code
_entity_poly.pdbx_strand_id
1 'polypeptide(L)'
;MAYREIELEDYVQLFLTNPAIVSSLGEGLEHHIKALLNEVESPLYASDKLFRESGLKDKSAMVGEVALSLRPFPDDLPRAHRSRNNQLLWHSMVQIEDRIERAIRRFGKQRVAVVIGTSTTGVDENLPVFQYAARHNDWSGVPFNQQQQYFSAAADFIAYQYGLSGICYGISTACTSGAKALISAARLLKANLCDAVICGGVDTLSLLTLVGFHSLSVLSTQPTNPFSANRNGINLGEGAAVFVMSREALDESSVALLGYGTSSDAYHMSSPHPAGEGAISAFSTALKSFAIGVMKTFHTLKSFN
;
A
#
# COMPACT_ATOMS: atom_id res chain seq x y z
N MET A 1 3.20 -19.26 -25.89
CA MET A 1 2.90 -17.83 -26.15
C MET A 1 4.21 -17.13 -26.45
N ALA A 2 4.40 -16.66 -27.67
CA ALA A 2 5.61 -15.95 -28.07
C ALA A 2 5.70 -14.62 -27.31
N TYR A 3 6.76 -14.43 -26.55
CA TYR A 3 7.09 -13.15 -25.94
C TYR A 3 7.40 -12.18 -27.09
N ARG A 4 6.58 -11.15 -27.28
CA ARG A 4 6.96 -10.01 -28.10
C ARG A 4 8.25 -9.46 -27.50
N GLU A 5 9.35 -9.45 -28.27
CA GLU A 5 10.53 -8.68 -27.92
C GLU A 5 10.08 -7.25 -27.69
N ILE A 6 10.30 -6.71 -26.49
CA ILE A 6 10.00 -5.30 -26.19
C ILE A 6 11.06 -4.52 -26.95
N GLU A 7 10.66 -3.89 -28.04
CA GLU A 7 11.56 -3.03 -28.81
C GLU A 7 12.01 -1.88 -27.90
N LEU A 8 13.28 -1.50 -28.01
CA LEU A 8 13.87 -0.41 -27.20
C LEU A 8 13.08 0.91 -27.33
N GLU A 9 12.33 1.10 -28.40
CA GLU A 9 11.52 2.30 -28.66
C GLU A 9 10.34 2.47 -27.69
N ASP A 10 9.82 1.39 -27.10
CA ASP A 10 8.63 1.41 -26.21
C ASP A 10 8.97 1.65 -24.72
N TYR A 11 10.24 1.85 -24.37
CA TYR A 11 10.61 2.09 -22.98
C TYR A 11 10.25 3.51 -22.55
N VAL A 12 9.36 3.62 -21.57
CA VAL A 12 9.01 4.88 -20.89
C VAL A 12 9.69 4.89 -19.53
N GLN A 13 10.58 5.84 -19.32
CA GLN A 13 11.18 6.07 -18.01
C GLN A 13 10.13 6.66 -17.06
N LEU A 14 10.09 6.13 -15.85
CA LEU A 14 9.16 6.56 -14.79
C LEU A 14 9.95 6.95 -13.55
N PHE A 15 9.45 7.94 -12.83
CA PHE A 15 10.06 8.47 -11.63
C PHE A 15 9.07 8.41 -10.47
N LEU A 16 9.59 8.10 -9.30
CA LEU A 16 8.89 8.14 -8.02
C LEU A 16 9.48 9.25 -7.17
N THR A 17 8.65 10.05 -6.54
CA THR A 17 9.09 10.94 -5.46
C THR A 17 9.54 10.14 -4.24
N ASN A 18 10.20 10.79 -3.28
CA ASN A 18 10.33 10.21 -1.95
C ASN A 18 8.94 9.89 -1.38
N PRO A 19 8.79 8.76 -0.66
CA PRO A 19 7.50 8.36 -0.09
C PRO A 19 7.05 9.28 1.05
N ALA A 20 5.75 9.49 1.14
CA ALA A 20 5.08 9.76 2.40
C ALA A 20 4.96 8.43 3.15
N ILE A 21 5.47 8.32 4.36
CA ILE A 21 5.47 7.05 5.08
C ILE A 21 5.14 7.23 6.56
N VAL A 22 4.28 6.36 7.07
CA VAL A 22 3.96 6.19 8.48
C VAL A 22 3.83 4.71 8.79
N SER A 23 4.44 4.25 9.88
CA SER A 23 4.34 2.87 10.37
C SER A 23 4.56 2.82 11.88
N SER A 24 4.60 1.63 12.47
CA SER A 24 4.99 1.46 13.87
C SER A 24 6.39 1.96 14.19
N LEU A 25 7.27 2.11 13.20
CA LEU A 25 8.58 2.73 13.35
C LEU A 25 8.52 4.26 13.51
N GLY A 26 7.40 4.90 13.18
CA GLY A 26 7.23 6.35 13.22
C GLY A 26 6.78 6.94 11.88
N GLU A 27 7.17 8.20 11.62
CA GLU A 27 6.81 8.92 10.40
C GLU A 27 8.02 9.48 9.65
N GLY A 28 7.88 9.59 8.32
CA GLY A 28 8.88 10.18 7.43
C GLY A 28 10.02 9.24 7.04
N LEU A 29 10.54 9.47 5.83
CA LEU A 29 11.55 8.62 5.21
C LEU A 29 12.85 8.57 6.03
N GLU A 30 13.35 9.72 6.49
CA GLU A 30 14.60 9.79 7.25
C GLU A 30 14.52 9.00 8.56
N HIS A 31 13.39 9.08 9.25
CA HIS A 31 13.18 8.34 10.49
C HIS A 31 13.19 6.83 10.23
N HIS A 32 12.50 6.37 9.16
CA HIS A 32 12.50 4.96 8.78
C HIS A 32 13.88 4.46 8.35
N ILE A 33 14.64 5.25 7.59
CA ILE A 33 16.03 4.92 7.24
C ILE A 33 16.89 4.75 8.50
N LYS A 34 16.83 5.71 9.43
CA LYS A 34 17.56 5.63 10.70
C LYS A 34 17.15 4.40 11.51
N ALA A 35 15.85 4.16 11.62
CA ALA A 35 15.34 3.01 12.36
C ALA A 35 15.81 1.68 11.77
N LEU A 36 15.84 1.54 10.44
CA LEU A 36 16.27 0.32 9.77
C LEU A 36 17.79 0.11 9.78
N LEU A 37 18.59 1.18 9.83
CA LEU A 37 20.05 1.10 9.78
C LEU A 37 20.73 1.07 11.16
N ASN A 38 20.08 1.55 12.20
CA ASN A 38 20.67 1.73 13.52
C ASN A 38 20.22 0.69 14.55
N GLU A 39 19.74 -0.49 14.11
CA GLU A 39 19.27 -1.57 14.99
C GLU A 39 18.38 -1.06 16.12
N VAL A 40 17.38 -0.25 15.77
CA VAL A 40 16.40 0.27 16.73
C VAL A 40 15.64 -0.91 17.34
N GLU A 41 15.38 -0.84 18.63
CA GLU A 41 14.54 -1.82 19.32
C GLU A 41 13.21 -1.98 18.58
N SER A 42 12.78 -3.24 18.43
CA SER A 42 11.55 -3.54 17.68
C SER A 42 10.36 -2.79 18.28
N PRO A 43 9.58 -2.02 17.48
CA PRO A 43 8.40 -1.31 17.97
C PRO A 43 7.20 -2.24 18.19
N LEU A 44 7.38 -3.54 17.98
CA LEU A 44 6.34 -4.54 18.17
C LEU A 44 6.09 -4.74 19.68
N TYR A 45 4.83 -4.88 20.03
CA TYR A 45 4.42 -5.20 21.40
C TYR A 45 3.33 -6.27 21.42
N ALA A 46 3.22 -6.99 22.55
CA ALA A 46 2.16 -7.98 22.74
C ALA A 46 0.82 -7.27 22.96
N SER A 47 -0.16 -7.52 22.11
CA SER A 47 -1.51 -6.96 22.23
C SER A 47 -2.57 -8.06 22.29
N ASP A 48 -3.49 -7.90 23.20
CA ASP A 48 -4.70 -8.73 23.34
C ASP A 48 -5.99 -7.93 23.06
N LYS A 49 -5.86 -6.62 22.80
CA LYS A 49 -6.97 -5.68 22.65
C LYS A 49 -8.01 -6.16 21.63
N LEU A 50 -7.59 -6.42 20.41
CA LEU A 50 -8.49 -6.86 19.33
C LEU A 50 -9.05 -8.28 19.59
N PHE A 51 -8.28 -9.14 20.26
CA PHE A 51 -8.77 -10.47 20.64
C PHE A 51 -9.87 -10.37 21.70
N ARG A 52 -9.73 -9.48 22.68
CA ARG A 52 -10.79 -9.24 23.67
C ARG A 52 -12.08 -8.74 23.04
N GLU A 53 -11.98 -7.86 22.05
CA GLU A 53 -13.13 -7.35 21.29
C GLU A 53 -13.86 -8.44 20.49
N SER A 54 -13.15 -9.48 20.04
CA SER A 54 -13.73 -10.65 19.37
C SER A 54 -14.26 -11.73 20.31
N GLY A 55 -14.08 -11.57 21.63
CA GLY A 55 -14.43 -12.58 22.62
C GLY A 55 -13.40 -13.71 22.80
N LEU A 56 -12.27 -13.65 22.11
CA LEU A 56 -11.14 -14.59 22.26
C LEU A 56 -10.26 -14.14 23.43
N LYS A 57 -10.75 -14.36 24.64
CA LYS A 57 -10.01 -14.08 25.86
C LYS A 57 -8.75 -14.95 25.94
N ASP A 58 -7.72 -14.46 26.60
CA ASP A 58 -6.44 -15.16 26.81
C ASP A 58 -5.60 -15.39 25.53
N LYS A 59 -5.88 -14.67 24.45
CA LYS A 59 -5.06 -14.66 23.24
C LYS A 59 -4.34 -13.31 23.09
N SER A 60 -3.12 -13.36 22.58
CA SER A 60 -2.32 -12.19 22.23
C SER A 60 -1.47 -12.47 21.01
N ALA A 61 -1.06 -11.42 20.31
CA ALA A 61 -0.09 -11.47 19.23
C ALA A 61 0.84 -10.27 19.32
N MET A 62 2.05 -10.42 18.78
CA MET A 62 2.93 -9.26 18.57
C MET A 62 2.43 -8.46 17.37
N VAL A 63 2.19 -7.17 17.59
CA VAL A 63 1.64 -6.25 16.57
C VAL A 63 2.48 -4.98 16.49
N GLY A 64 2.47 -4.35 15.29
CA GLY A 64 3.07 -3.04 15.03
C GLY A 64 1.99 -1.99 14.81
N GLU A 65 1.53 -1.34 15.88
CA GLU A 65 0.57 -0.24 15.82
C GLU A 65 1.28 1.10 15.60
N VAL A 66 0.66 2.02 14.85
CA VAL A 66 1.11 3.41 14.74
C VAL A 66 0.67 4.16 16.00
N ALA A 67 1.60 4.34 16.93
CA ALA A 67 1.36 4.97 18.22
C ALA A 67 1.37 6.50 18.20
N LEU A 68 1.43 7.11 17.00
CA LEU A 68 1.46 8.55 16.82
C LEU A 68 0.07 9.18 17.00
N SER A 69 0.04 10.44 17.43
CA SER A 69 -1.18 11.25 17.35
C SER A 69 -1.42 11.64 15.89
N LEU A 70 -2.31 10.92 15.23
CA LEU A 70 -2.60 11.14 13.82
C LEU A 70 -3.30 12.48 13.59
N ARG A 71 -2.99 13.11 12.44
CA ARG A 71 -3.66 14.34 11.99
C ARG A 71 -5.19 14.15 12.01
N PRO A 72 -5.95 15.05 12.67
CA PRO A 72 -7.40 14.97 12.66
C PRO A 72 -7.95 15.21 11.25
N PHE A 73 -9.08 14.59 10.94
CA PHE A 73 -9.80 14.90 9.72
C PHE A 73 -10.44 16.29 9.79
N PRO A 74 -10.62 16.97 8.63
CA PRO A 74 -11.47 18.16 8.56
C PRO A 74 -12.87 17.86 9.11
N ASP A 75 -13.48 18.85 9.78
CA ASP A 75 -14.78 18.67 10.43
C ASP A 75 -15.90 18.37 9.43
N ASP A 76 -15.80 18.92 8.22
CA ASP A 76 -16.75 18.78 7.12
C ASP A 76 -16.50 17.51 6.26
N LEU A 77 -15.49 16.68 6.58
CA LEU A 77 -15.24 15.46 5.82
C LEU A 77 -16.43 14.50 5.92
N PRO A 78 -16.96 14.02 4.76
CA PRO A 78 -18.06 13.07 4.76
C PRO A 78 -17.72 11.77 5.54
N ARG A 79 -18.74 11.21 6.21
CA ARG A 79 -18.56 9.97 7.00
C ARG A 79 -17.99 8.82 6.17
N ALA A 80 -18.32 8.75 4.88
CA ALA A 80 -17.81 7.73 3.96
C ALA A 80 -16.27 7.66 3.89
N HIS A 81 -15.60 8.78 4.17
CA HIS A 81 -14.14 8.91 4.11
C HIS A 81 -13.49 8.80 5.49
N ARG A 82 -14.26 8.70 6.59
CA ARG A 82 -13.73 8.64 7.96
C ARG A 82 -13.44 7.20 8.36
N SER A 83 -12.23 6.72 8.08
CA SER A 83 -11.74 5.41 8.55
C SER A 83 -10.31 5.53 9.06
N ARG A 84 -9.89 4.61 9.91
CA ARG A 84 -8.49 4.52 10.37
C ARG A 84 -7.54 4.42 9.19
N ASN A 85 -7.92 3.65 8.17
CA ASN A 85 -7.17 3.50 6.93
C ASN A 85 -6.90 4.85 6.24
N ASN A 86 -7.98 5.62 6.04
CA ASN A 86 -7.87 6.96 5.44
C ASN A 86 -7.16 7.97 6.36
N GLN A 87 -7.23 7.78 7.68
CA GLN A 87 -6.52 8.64 8.62
C GLN A 87 -5.01 8.45 8.56
N LEU A 88 -4.52 7.22 8.40
CA LEU A 88 -3.10 6.94 8.14
C LEU A 88 -2.63 7.59 6.85
N LEU A 89 -3.43 7.49 5.77
CA LEU A 89 -3.14 8.20 4.52
C LEU A 89 -3.10 9.71 4.72
N TRP A 90 -4.12 10.29 5.34
CA TRP A 90 -4.22 11.73 5.59
C TRP A 90 -3.02 12.26 6.37
N HIS A 91 -2.63 11.52 7.39
CA HIS A 91 -1.45 11.87 8.20
C HIS A 91 -0.16 11.79 7.38
N SER A 92 0.01 10.73 6.57
CA SER A 92 1.24 10.57 5.78
C SER A 92 1.34 11.56 4.63
N MET A 93 0.25 11.87 3.94
CA MET A 93 0.25 12.65 2.70
C MET A 93 0.74 14.09 2.87
N VAL A 94 0.68 14.66 4.08
CA VAL A 94 1.25 15.98 4.36
C VAL A 94 2.76 16.05 4.04
N GLN A 95 3.46 14.92 4.13
CA GLN A 95 4.90 14.82 3.84
C GLN A 95 5.24 15.02 2.36
N ILE A 96 4.26 14.85 1.46
CA ILE A 96 4.42 15.02 0.00
C ILE A 96 3.35 15.94 -0.61
N GLU A 97 2.68 16.74 0.19
CA GLU A 97 1.61 17.63 -0.26
C GLU A 97 2.07 18.58 -1.35
N ASP A 98 3.28 19.15 -1.22
CA ASP A 98 3.92 20.02 -2.21
C ASP A 98 4.13 19.33 -3.57
N ARG A 99 4.44 18.02 -3.58
CA ARG A 99 4.63 17.22 -4.78
C ARG A 99 3.31 16.87 -5.46
N ILE A 100 2.29 16.56 -4.65
CA ILE A 100 0.91 16.35 -5.13
C ILE A 100 0.40 17.62 -5.79
N GLU A 101 0.50 18.76 -5.13
CA GLU A 101 0.08 20.05 -5.67
C GLU A 101 0.87 20.45 -6.92
N ARG A 102 2.18 20.16 -6.96
CA ARG A 102 3.01 20.40 -8.14
C ARG A 102 2.53 19.57 -9.33
N ALA A 103 2.22 18.29 -9.11
CA ALA A 103 1.66 17.43 -10.15
C ALA A 103 0.31 17.96 -10.66
N ILE A 104 -0.57 18.38 -9.74
CA ILE A 104 -1.89 18.96 -10.09
C ILE A 104 -1.73 20.26 -10.88
N ARG A 105 -0.86 21.17 -10.45
CA ARG A 105 -0.60 22.43 -11.17
C ARG A 105 -0.02 22.20 -12.56
N ARG A 106 0.85 21.19 -12.71
CA ARG A 106 1.51 20.90 -13.98
C ARG A 106 0.62 20.20 -14.98
N PHE A 107 -0.13 19.20 -14.54
CA PHE A 107 -0.85 18.29 -15.43
C PHE A 107 -2.38 18.48 -15.43
N GLY A 108 -2.92 19.18 -14.44
CA GLY A 108 -4.37 19.33 -14.24
C GLY A 108 -5.01 18.15 -13.53
N LYS A 109 -6.13 18.41 -12.86
CA LYS A 109 -6.85 17.46 -12.00
C LYS A 109 -7.34 16.20 -12.72
N GLN A 110 -7.63 16.27 -13.99
CA GLN A 110 -8.09 15.16 -14.84
C GLN A 110 -6.95 14.28 -15.36
N ARG A 111 -5.68 14.75 -15.27
CA ARG A 111 -4.51 14.01 -15.71
C ARG A 111 -3.68 13.46 -14.54
N VAL A 112 -4.11 13.70 -13.28
CA VAL A 112 -3.56 13.09 -12.08
C VAL A 112 -4.49 11.95 -11.66
N ALA A 113 -3.98 10.72 -11.74
CA ALA A 113 -4.69 9.51 -11.35
C ALA A 113 -4.40 9.14 -9.87
N VAL A 114 -5.23 8.27 -9.30
CA VAL A 114 -5.04 7.72 -7.96
C VAL A 114 -5.17 6.19 -8.00
N VAL A 115 -4.15 5.48 -7.50
CA VAL A 115 -4.17 4.01 -7.39
C VAL A 115 -3.62 3.60 -6.04
N ILE A 116 -4.47 3.14 -5.13
CA ILE A 116 -4.08 2.74 -3.78
C ILE A 116 -4.35 1.26 -3.56
N GLY A 117 -3.34 0.57 -3.04
CA GLY A 117 -3.43 -0.82 -2.60
C GLY A 117 -3.87 -0.90 -1.14
N THR A 118 -4.86 -1.73 -0.84
CA THR A 118 -5.28 -2.04 0.53
C THR A 118 -5.93 -3.41 0.62
N SER A 119 -5.80 -4.08 1.75
CA SER A 119 -6.52 -5.31 2.07
C SER A 119 -7.47 -5.17 3.26
N THR A 120 -7.43 -4.03 3.95
CA THR A 120 -8.22 -3.80 5.18
C THR A 120 -9.36 -2.81 5.00
N THR A 121 -9.20 -1.75 4.20
CA THR A 121 -10.21 -0.70 4.02
C THR A 121 -10.69 -0.11 5.37
N GLY A 122 -11.95 0.34 5.45
CA GLY A 122 -12.62 0.75 6.68
C GLY A 122 -13.51 -0.35 7.26
N VAL A 123 -13.03 -1.60 7.29
CA VAL A 123 -13.84 -2.74 7.74
C VAL A 123 -14.21 -2.62 9.22
N ASP A 124 -13.32 -2.13 10.06
CA ASP A 124 -13.54 -2.05 11.51
C ASP A 124 -14.52 -0.92 11.90
N GLU A 125 -14.68 0.12 11.07
CA GLU A 125 -15.67 1.17 11.28
C GLU A 125 -17.11 0.68 11.25
N ASN A 126 -17.36 -0.45 10.59
CA ASN A 126 -18.67 -1.11 10.56
C ASN A 126 -18.77 -2.28 11.55
N LEU A 127 -17.74 -2.56 12.33
CA LEU A 127 -17.76 -3.63 13.33
C LEU A 127 -18.91 -3.48 14.35
N PRO A 128 -19.26 -2.26 14.84
CA PRO A 128 -20.42 -2.08 15.73
C PRO A 128 -21.75 -2.55 15.11
N VAL A 129 -21.91 -2.39 13.78
CA VAL A 129 -23.11 -2.85 13.06
C VAL A 129 -23.20 -4.37 13.08
N PHE A 130 -22.08 -5.05 12.76
CA PHE A 130 -22.02 -6.51 12.78
C PHE A 130 -22.24 -7.07 14.18
N GLN A 131 -21.64 -6.44 15.19
CA GLN A 131 -21.83 -6.84 16.60
C GLN A 131 -23.27 -6.65 17.06
N TYR A 132 -23.91 -5.55 16.68
CA TYR A 132 -25.32 -5.31 16.99
C TYR A 132 -26.22 -6.36 16.34
N ALA A 133 -26.04 -6.56 15.02
CA ALA A 133 -26.82 -7.54 14.27
C ALA A 133 -26.67 -8.96 14.83
N ALA A 134 -25.47 -9.36 15.21
CA ALA A 134 -25.21 -10.67 15.81
C ALA A 134 -25.89 -10.86 17.19
N ARG A 135 -26.00 -9.78 18.00
CA ARG A 135 -26.63 -9.84 19.33
C ARG A 135 -28.15 -9.79 19.30
N HIS A 136 -28.72 -9.05 18.33
CA HIS A 136 -30.14 -8.73 18.31
C HIS A 136 -30.89 -9.38 17.15
N ASN A 137 -30.18 -10.08 16.25
CA ASN A 137 -30.71 -10.58 14.98
C ASN A 137 -31.45 -9.49 14.17
N ASP A 138 -30.91 -8.28 14.23
CA ASP A 138 -31.48 -7.06 13.60
C ASP A 138 -30.37 -6.21 13.00
N TRP A 139 -30.52 -5.88 11.72
CA TRP A 139 -29.58 -5.06 10.97
C TRP A 139 -29.94 -3.57 10.93
N SER A 140 -31.11 -3.18 11.44
CA SER A 140 -31.60 -1.80 11.38
C SER A 140 -31.05 -0.89 12.46
N GLY A 141 -30.51 -1.45 13.54
CA GLY A 141 -30.18 -0.72 14.76
C GLY A 141 -28.95 0.20 14.70
N VAL A 142 -28.06 0.02 13.71
CA VAL A 142 -26.85 0.83 13.56
C VAL A 142 -26.61 1.16 12.07
N PRO A 143 -26.32 2.41 11.73
CA PRO A 143 -26.13 2.80 10.33
C PRO A 143 -24.85 2.17 9.75
N PHE A 144 -25.01 1.29 8.75
CA PHE A 144 -23.94 0.72 7.96
C PHE A 144 -23.45 1.71 6.90
N ASN A 145 -22.14 1.86 6.76
CA ASN A 145 -21.55 2.67 5.68
C ASN A 145 -20.81 1.76 4.69
N GLN A 146 -21.49 1.44 3.59
CA GLN A 146 -20.96 0.58 2.55
C GLN A 146 -19.72 1.17 1.86
N GLN A 147 -19.65 2.48 1.68
CA GLN A 147 -18.54 3.13 1.00
C GLN A 147 -17.21 2.94 1.72
N GLN A 148 -17.21 2.87 3.05
CA GLN A 148 -16.00 2.58 3.84
C GLN A 148 -15.47 1.16 3.59
N GLN A 149 -16.30 0.25 3.09
CA GLN A 149 -15.91 -1.15 2.82
C GLN A 149 -15.32 -1.36 1.42
N TYR A 150 -15.47 -0.40 0.52
CA TYR A 150 -14.97 -0.56 -0.85
C TYR A 150 -13.44 -0.54 -0.86
N PHE A 151 -12.83 -1.41 -1.64
CA PHE A 151 -11.38 -1.38 -1.85
C PHE A 151 -10.90 -0.09 -2.53
N SER A 152 -11.80 0.66 -3.15
CA SER A 152 -11.53 2.00 -3.67
C SER A 152 -11.56 3.09 -2.61
N ALA A 153 -12.11 2.86 -1.41
CA ALA A 153 -12.36 3.89 -0.39
C ALA A 153 -11.12 4.77 -0.08
N ALA A 154 -9.94 4.17 -0.07
CA ALA A 154 -8.69 4.89 0.15
C ALA A 154 -8.31 5.79 -1.04
N ALA A 155 -8.50 5.32 -2.27
CA ALA A 155 -8.26 6.10 -3.48
C ALA A 155 -9.32 7.21 -3.64
N ASP A 156 -10.60 6.88 -3.38
CA ASP A 156 -11.72 7.83 -3.43
C ASP A 156 -11.52 8.98 -2.42
N PHE A 157 -11.00 8.67 -1.23
CA PHE A 157 -10.64 9.69 -0.23
C PHE A 157 -9.60 10.68 -0.77
N ILE A 158 -8.52 10.18 -1.38
CA ILE A 158 -7.47 11.03 -1.96
C ILE A 158 -8.05 11.89 -3.10
N ALA A 159 -8.82 11.27 -4.00
CA ALA A 159 -9.46 11.99 -5.10
C ALA A 159 -10.39 13.09 -4.59
N TYR A 160 -11.20 12.81 -3.57
CA TYR A 160 -12.06 13.78 -2.90
C TYR A 160 -11.25 14.94 -2.32
N GLN A 161 -10.20 14.64 -1.55
CA GLN A 161 -9.41 15.61 -0.80
C GLN A 161 -8.71 16.64 -1.70
N TYR A 162 -8.24 16.22 -2.87
CA TYR A 162 -7.56 17.10 -3.84
C TYR A 162 -8.48 17.53 -5.01
N GLY A 163 -9.73 17.09 -5.01
CA GLY A 163 -10.70 17.39 -6.08
C GLY A 163 -10.26 16.85 -7.43
N LEU A 164 -9.63 15.65 -7.44
CA LEU A 164 -9.16 15.00 -8.66
C LEU A 164 -10.34 14.40 -9.44
N SER A 165 -10.27 14.47 -10.77
CA SER A 165 -11.29 13.91 -11.68
C SER A 165 -10.67 12.95 -12.72
N GLY A 166 -9.42 12.56 -12.52
CA GLY A 166 -8.74 11.55 -13.31
C GLY A 166 -9.12 10.11 -12.89
N ILE A 167 -8.42 9.15 -13.44
CA ILE A 167 -8.61 7.72 -13.13
C ILE A 167 -8.36 7.48 -11.64
N CYS A 168 -9.31 6.83 -10.95
CA CYS A 168 -9.24 6.56 -9.52
C CYS A 168 -9.76 5.16 -9.24
N TYR A 169 -8.95 4.31 -8.58
CA TYR A 169 -9.37 2.98 -8.13
C TYR A 169 -8.46 2.39 -7.06
N GLY A 170 -9.00 1.41 -6.32
CA GLY A 170 -8.26 0.60 -5.37
C GLY A 170 -7.81 -0.73 -5.95
N ILE A 171 -6.73 -1.28 -5.40
CA ILE A 171 -6.24 -2.63 -5.69
C ILE A 171 -6.23 -3.43 -4.40
N SER A 172 -6.81 -4.64 -4.46
CA SER A 172 -6.74 -5.59 -3.35
C SER A 172 -6.28 -6.95 -3.86
N THR A 173 -5.03 -7.27 -3.57
CA THR A 173 -4.38 -8.55 -3.84
C THR A 173 -3.62 -9.03 -2.60
N ALA A 174 -4.26 -8.86 -1.44
CA ALA A 174 -3.69 -9.16 -0.12
C ALA A 174 -2.33 -8.44 0.10
N CYS A 175 -1.32 -9.13 0.61
CA CYS A 175 -0.01 -8.57 0.95
C CYS A 175 0.74 -7.92 -0.23
N THR A 176 0.33 -8.17 -1.47
CA THR A 176 0.95 -7.58 -2.67
C THR A 176 0.24 -6.32 -3.17
N SER A 177 -0.84 -5.86 -2.50
CA SER A 177 -1.68 -4.75 -2.95
C SER A 177 -0.89 -3.47 -3.24
N GLY A 178 -0.02 -3.05 -2.31
CA GLY A 178 0.80 -1.84 -2.48
C GLY A 178 1.75 -1.93 -3.69
N ALA A 179 2.47 -3.05 -3.85
CA ALA A 179 3.35 -3.26 -5.00
C ALA A 179 2.56 -3.30 -6.33
N LYS A 180 1.39 -3.94 -6.33
CA LYS A 180 0.49 -3.97 -7.50
C LYS A 180 -0.06 -2.59 -7.84
N ALA A 181 -0.30 -1.72 -6.86
CA ALA A 181 -0.70 -0.33 -7.09
C ALA A 181 0.40 0.45 -7.83
N LEU A 182 1.67 0.29 -7.45
CA LEU A 182 2.81 0.90 -8.17
C LEU A 182 2.92 0.37 -9.61
N ILE A 183 2.78 -0.95 -9.80
CA ILE A 183 2.80 -1.57 -11.14
C ILE A 183 1.64 -1.05 -12.00
N SER A 184 0.46 -0.90 -11.41
CA SER A 184 -0.71 -0.39 -12.10
C SER A 184 -0.54 1.09 -12.48
N ALA A 185 -0.01 1.92 -11.59
CA ALA A 185 0.37 3.30 -11.86
C ALA A 185 1.35 3.40 -13.05
N ALA A 186 2.38 2.56 -13.06
CA ALA A 186 3.33 2.50 -14.16
C ALA A 186 2.66 2.15 -15.51
N ARG A 187 1.69 1.24 -15.50
CA ARG A 187 0.92 0.86 -16.70
C ARG A 187 0.05 2.01 -17.22
N LEU A 188 -0.62 2.76 -16.33
CA LEU A 188 -1.41 3.93 -16.71
C LEU A 188 -0.55 4.99 -17.39
N LEU A 189 0.63 5.29 -16.83
CA LEU A 189 1.58 6.24 -17.39
C LEU A 189 2.13 5.79 -18.73
N LYS A 190 2.51 4.51 -18.87
CA LYS A 190 2.98 3.93 -20.14
C LYS A 190 1.90 3.95 -21.22
N ALA A 191 0.65 3.74 -20.85
CA ALA A 191 -0.50 3.80 -21.76
C ALA A 191 -0.97 5.23 -22.04
N ASN A 192 -0.28 6.27 -21.52
CA ASN A 192 -0.63 7.69 -21.68
C ASN A 192 -2.05 8.05 -21.22
N LEU A 193 -2.60 7.28 -20.26
CA LEU A 193 -3.93 7.52 -19.71
C LEU A 193 -3.94 8.64 -18.66
N CYS A 194 -2.79 8.96 -18.09
CA CYS A 194 -2.55 10.06 -17.16
C CYS A 194 -1.10 10.53 -17.26
N ASP A 195 -0.75 11.62 -16.57
CA ASP A 195 0.61 12.20 -16.56
C ASP A 195 1.29 12.07 -15.22
N ALA A 196 0.52 11.96 -14.14
CA ALA A 196 0.99 11.61 -12.81
C ALA A 196 0.00 10.65 -12.12
N VAL A 197 0.50 9.88 -11.16
CA VAL A 197 -0.32 8.96 -10.34
C VAL A 197 0.10 9.09 -8.89
N ILE A 198 -0.86 9.39 -8.01
CA ILE A 198 -0.70 9.20 -6.57
C ILE A 198 -0.91 7.71 -6.31
N CYS A 199 0.12 7.00 -5.86
CA CYS A 199 0.09 5.55 -5.75
C CYS A 199 0.85 5.05 -4.52
N GLY A 200 0.46 3.88 -4.03
CA GLY A 200 1.06 3.29 -2.85
C GLY A 200 0.13 2.31 -2.16
N GLY A 201 0.26 2.17 -0.87
CA GLY A 201 -0.60 1.27 -0.09
C GLY A 201 -0.83 1.75 1.33
N VAL A 202 -1.92 1.27 1.92
CA VAL A 202 -2.27 1.49 3.31
C VAL A 202 -3.03 0.29 3.85
N ASP A 203 -2.66 -0.17 5.03
CA ASP A 203 -3.39 -1.18 5.77
C ASP A 203 -3.40 -0.85 7.28
N THR A 204 -4.46 -1.27 7.96
CA THR A 204 -4.66 -1.09 9.38
C THR A 204 -4.62 -2.42 10.12
N LEU A 205 -4.34 -2.37 11.41
CA LEU A 205 -4.57 -3.49 12.31
C LEU A 205 -6.07 -3.69 12.48
N SER A 206 -6.66 -4.59 11.69
CA SER A 206 -8.09 -4.88 11.75
C SER A 206 -8.39 -6.16 12.52
N LEU A 207 -9.53 -6.18 13.19
CA LEU A 207 -10.01 -7.37 13.90
C LEU A 207 -10.15 -8.57 12.96
N LEU A 208 -10.71 -8.33 11.76
CA LEU A 208 -10.93 -9.39 10.76
C LEU A 208 -9.59 -10.04 10.36
N THR A 209 -8.58 -9.23 10.08
CA THR A 209 -7.26 -9.71 9.68
C THR A 209 -6.57 -10.47 10.82
N LEU A 210 -6.62 -9.92 12.03
CA LEU A 210 -5.97 -10.53 13.19
C LEU A 210 -6.60 -11.89 13.55
N VAL A 211 -7.93 -11.95 13.64
CA VAL A 211 -8.65 -13.20 13.96
C VAL A 211 -8.50 -14.21 12.81
N GLY A 212 -8.52 -13.74 11.56
CA GLY A 212 -8.29 -14.60 10.39
C GLY A 212 -6.94 -15.29 10.42
N PHE A 213 -5.85 -14.55 10.62
CA PHE A 213 -4.51 -15.13 10.72
C PHE A 213 -4.30 -15.95 12.00
N HIS A 214 -4.97 -15.57 13.09
CA HIS A 214 -4.97 -16.39 14.30
C HIS A 214 -5.58 -17.77 14.06
N SER A 215 -6.72 -17.85 13.36
CA SER A 215 -7.37 -19.13 13.04
C SER A 215 -6.55 -20.02 12.12
N LEU A 216 -5.63 -19.45 11.34
CA LEU A 216 -4.65 -20.18 10.55
C LEU A 216 -3.42 -20.61 11.36
N SER A 217 -3.33 -20.25 12.66
CA SER A 217 -2.21 -20.55 13.54
C SER A 217 -0.85 -20.02 13.04
N VAL A 218 -0.85 -18.88 12.34
CA VAL A 218 0.35 -18.28 11.76
C VAL A 218 0.86 -17.04 12.49
N LEU A 219 0.13 -16.54 13.50
CA LEU A 219 0.59 -15.39 14.29
C LEU A 219 1.65 -15.80 15.30
N SER A 220 2.74 -15.02 15.36
CA SER A 220 3.77 -15.18 16.37
C SER A 220 3.45 -14.35 17.62
N THR A 221 3.79 -14.90 18.79
CA THR A 221 3.77 -14.21 20.08
C THR A 221 5.10 -13.51 20.40
N GLN A 222 6.06 -13.57 19.48
CA GLN A 222 7.38 -12.94 19.58
C GLN A 222 7.68 -12.18 18.27
N PRO A 223 8.62 -11.23 18.26
CA PRO A 223 9.11 -10.66 17.01
C PRO A 223 9.61 -11.75 16.08
N THR A 224 9.10 -11.76 14.85
CA THR A 224 9.52 -12.76 13.85
C THR A 224 10.88 -12.41 13.28
N ASN A 225 11.58 -13.45 12.78
CA ASN A 225 12.87 -13.32 12.14
C ASN A 225 12.77 -13.82 10.68
N PRO A 226 12.27 -12.96 9.75
CA PRO A 226 12.04 -13.34 8.37
C PRO A 226 13.29 -13.88 7.69
N PHE A 227 13.11 -14.84 6.77
CA PHE A 227 14.16 -15.52 6.01
C PHE A 227 15.16 -16.33 6.85
N SER A 228 15.03 -16.36 8.16
CA SER A 228 15.89 -17.16 9.04
C SER A 228 15.46 -18.63 9.12
N ALA A 229 16.39 -19.51 9.50
CA ALA A 229 16.10 -20.91 9.78
C ALA A 229 15.17 -21.09 11.00
N ASN A 230 15.22 -20.16 11.96
CA ASN A 230 14.39 -20.16 13.17
C ASN A 230 13.18 -19.23 13.08
N ARG A 231 12.75 -18.85 11.87
CA ARG A 231 11.53 -18.05 11.69
C ARG A 231 10.32 -18.78 12.23
N ASN A 232 9.43 -18.03 12.88
CA ASN A 232 8.18 -18.56 13.41
C ASN A 232 7.02 -17.59 13.12
N GLY A 233 6.06 -17.98 12.30
CA GLY A 233 4.87 -17.21 12.01
C GLY A 233 5.13 -15.80 11.44
N ILE A 234 4.16 -14.91 11.65
CA ILE A 234 4.18 -13.52 11.20
C ILE A 234 3.76 -12.57 12.32
N ASN A 235 4.18 -11.31 12.23
CA ASN A 235 3.61 -10.21 13.00
C ASN A 235 2.78 -9.31 12.08
N LEU A 236 1.65 -8.84 12.56
CA LEU A 236 0.81 -7.89 11.83
C LEU A 236 1.14 -6.46 12.26
N GLY A 237 1.08 -5.54 11.31
CA GLY A 237 1.28 -4.12 11.55
C GLY A 237 0.30 -3.28 10.74
N GLU A 238 0.27 -1.98 11.04
CA GLU A 238 -0.41 -0.99 10.24
C GLU A 238 0.57 0.05 9.72
N GLY A 239 0.20 0.70 8.63
CA GLY A 239 1.02 1.75 8.03
C GLY A 239 0.50 2.21 6.68
N ALA A 240 1.07 3.30 6.21
CA ALA A 240 0.84 3.84 4.87
C ALA A 240 2.15 4.25 4.23
N ALA A 241 2.27 3.99 2.92
CA ALA A 241 3.34 4.53 2.10
C ALA A 241 2.78 4.98 0.75
N VAL A 242 2.96 6.26 0.42
CA VAL A 242 2.39 6.89 -0.78
C VAL A 242 3.47 7.66 -1.54
N PHE A 243 3.41 7.58 -2.86
CA PHE A 243 4.32 8.24 -3.79
C PHE A 243 3.54 9.05 -4.82
N VAL A 244 4.18 10.02 -5.46
CA VAL A 244 3.75 10.52 -6.76
C VAL A 244 4.65 9.90 -7.83
N MET A 245 4.07 9.21 -8.80
CA MET A 245 4.78 8.63 -9.94
C MET A 245 4.43 9.42 -11.21
N SER A 246 5.45 9.72 -12.04
CA SER A 246 5.27 10.45 -13.31
C SER A 246 6.33 10.06 -14.34
N ARG A 247 6.15 10.51 -15.60
CA ARG A 247 7.15 10.31 -16.67
C ARG A 247 8.35 11.26 -16.59
N GLU A 248 8.27 12.29 -15.78
CA GLU A 248 9.36 13.24 -15.51
C GLU A 248 9.60 13.35 -14.01
N ALA A 249 10.83 13.61 -13.63
CA ALA A 249 11.17 13.85 -12.22
C ALA A 249 10.46 15.13 -11.73
N LEU A 250 9.69 15.03 -10.65
CA LEU A 250 8.99 16.17 -10.08
C LEU A 250 9.88 17.03 -9.17
N ASP A 251 10.96 16.44 -8.65
CA ASP A 251 11.98 17.10 -7.86
C ASP A 251 13.32 16.36 -7.95
N GLU A 252 14.39 16.93 -7.39
CA GLU A 252 15.73 16.35 -7.39
C GLU A 252 15.86 15.05 -6.59
N SER A 253 14.93 14.78 -5.68
CA SER A 253 14.89 13.55 -4.88
C SER A 253 14.20 12.38 -5.58
N SER A 254 13.60 12.62 -6.74
CA SER A 254 12.89 11.60 -7.51
C SER A 254 13.82 10.50 -7.99
N VAL A 255 13.41 9.24 -7.79
CA VAL A 255 14.16 8.05 -8.19
C VAL A 255 13.50 7.36 -9.39
N ALA A 256 14.32 6.82 -10.30
CA ALA A 256 13.83 6.12 -11.47
C ALA A 256 13.30 4.72 -11.10
N LEU A 257 12.11 4.37 -11.58
CA LEU A 257 11.57 3.01 -11.55
C LEU A 257 12.07 2.25 -12.79
N LEU A 258 13.11 1.47 -12.64
CA LEU A 258 13.79 0.80 -13.76
C LEU A 258 13.15 -0.53 -14.16
N GLY A 259 12.51 -1.22 -13.23
CA GLY A 259 11.89 -2.50 -13.52
C GLY A 259 10.89 -2.96 -12.47
N TYR A 260 9.95 -3.77 -12.91
CA TYR A 260 8.96 -4.43 -12.06
C TYR A 260 8.50 -5.74 -12.67
N GLY A 261 8.02 -6.65 -11.82
CA GLY A 261 7.50 -7.94 -12.24
C GLY A 261 6.37 -8.43 -11.34
N THR A 262 5.49 -9.24 -11.89
CA THR A 262 4.38 -9.85 -11.17
C THR A 262 4.07 -11.21 -11.77
N SER A 263 3.63 -12.13 -10.94
CA SER A 263 3.25 -13.48 -11.32
C SER A 263 2.09 -13.99 -10.46
N SER A 264 1.59 -15.16 -10.80
CA SER A 264 0.69 -15.95 -9.96
C SER A 264 1.13 -17.41 -10.07
N ASP A 265 1.27 -18.09 -8.94
CA ASP A 265 1.69 -19.50 -8.92
C ASP A 265 0.63 -20.42 -9.51
N ALA A 266 -0.67 -20.11 -9.29
CA ALA A 266 -1.81 -20.97 -9.60
C ALA A 266 -1.63 -22.41 -9.08
N TYR A 267 -0.90 -22.56 -7.96
CA TYR A 267 -0.50 -23.85 -7.39
C TYR A 267 -1.49 -24.31 -6.32
N HIS A 268 -1.75 -23.47 -5.30
CA HIS A 268 -2.62 -23.79 -4.18
C HIS A 268 -3.25 -22.52 -3.60
N MET A 269 -4.45 -22.66 -2.97
CA MET A 269 -5.18 -21.49 -2.46
C MET A 269 -4.49 -20.75 -1.30
N SER A 270 -3.66 -21.45 -0.52
CA SER A 270 -3.03 -20.90 0.70
C SER A 270 -1.51 -21.10 0.80
N SER A 271 -0.89 -21.80 -0.15
CA SER A 271 0.53 -22.13 -0.11
C SER A 271 1.24 -21.72 -1.39
N PRO A 272 2.43 -21.12 -1.32
CA PRO A 272 3.22 -20.83 -2.51
C PRO A 272 3.75 -22.12 -3.14
N HIS A 273 4.12 -22.04 -4.42
CA HIS A 273 4.76 -23.16 -5.12
C HIS A 273 6.08 -23.54 -4.41
N PRO A 274 6.29 -24.83 -4.06
CA PRO A 274 7.46 -25.26 -3.25
C PRO A 274 8.81 -24.89 -3.87
N ALA A 275 8.92 -24.88 -5.20
CA ALA A 275 10.13 -24.47 -5.92
C ALA A 275 10.25 -22.95 -6.09
N GLY A 276 9.31 -22.14 -5.57
CA GLY A 276 9.34 -20.68 -5.68
C GLY A 276 9.17 -20.12 -7.10
N GLU A 277 8.55 -20.88 -8.00
CA GLU A 277 8.44 -20.53 -9.43
C GLU A 277 7.78 -19.15 -9.66
N GLY A 278 6.75 -18.82 -8.89
CA GLY A 278 6.11 -17.50 -8.97
C GLY A 278 7.06 -16.36 -8.61
N ALA A 279 7.80 -16.49 -7.51
CA ALA A 279 8.78 -15.50 -7.10
C ALA A 279 9.91 -15.37 -8.14
N ILE A 280 10.45 -16.49 -8.63
CA ILE A 280 11.47 -16.52 -9.69
C ILE A 280 10.97 -15.80 -10.94
N SER A 281 9.73 -16.06 -11.38
CA SER A 281 9.11 -15.42 -12.53
C SER A 281 8.96 -13.91 -12.36
N ALA A 282 8.49 -13.45 -11.18
CA ALA A 282 8.36 -12.03 -10.88
C ALA A 282 9.72 -11.31 -10.87
N PHE A 283 10.71 -11.86 -10.19
CA PHE A 283 12.08 -11.30 -10.17
C PHE A 283 12.72 -11.29 -11.55
N SER A 284 12.62 -12.38 -12.32
CA SER A 284 13.16 -12.46 -13.67
C SER A 284 12.54 -11.41 -14.59
N THR A 285 11.22 -11.16 -14.45
CA THR A 285 10.52 -10.13 -15.22
C THR A 285 11.00 -8.73 -14.82
N ALA A 286 11.18 -8.47 -13.52
CA ALA A 286 11.70 -7.19 -13.04
C ALA A 286 13.11 -6.92 -13.53
N LEU A 287 14.00 -7.92 -13.49
CA LEU A 287 15.38 -7.82 -13.97
C LEU A 287 15.47 -7.61 -15.48
N LYS A 288 14.63 -8.26 -16.27
CA LYS A 288 14.56 -8.01 -17.73
C LYS A 288 14.13 -6.58 -18.02
N SER A 289 13.11 -6.09 -17.30
CA SER A 289 12.65 -4.70 -17.43
C SER A 289 13.74 -3.69 -17.01
N PHE A 290 14.47 -3.99 -15.94
CA PHE A 290 15.63 -3.22 -15.47
C PHE A 290 16.75 -3.16 -16.53
N ALA A 291 17.13 -4.28 -17.11
CA ALA A 291 18.21 -4.34 -18.12
C ALA A 291 17.89 -3.45 -19.33
N ILE A 292 16.63 -3.46 -19.81
CA ILE A 292 16.16 -2.57 -20.88
C ILE A 292 16.26 -1.10 -20.45
N GLY A 293 15.83 -0.77 -19.25
CA GLY A 293 15.89 0.58 -18.69
C GLY A 293 17.30 1.13 -18.61
N VAL A 294 18.23 0.34 -18.11
CA VAL A 294 19.65 0.72 -18.01
C VAL A 294 20.27 0.93 -19.38
N MET A 295 20.04 0.02 -20.35
CA MET A 295 20.57 0.16 -21.70
C MET A 295 20.11 1.45 -22.39
N LYS A 296 18.83 1.83 -22.24
CA LYS A 296 18.32 3.10 -22.78
C LYS A 296 18.94 4.32 -22.11
N THR A 297 19.08 4.32 -20.80
CA THR A 297 19.73 5.43 -20.09
C THR A 297 21.14 5.66 -20.61
N PHE A 298 21.92 4.60 -20.83
CA PHE A 298 23.25 4.71 -21.43
C PHE A 298 23.23 5.17 -22.89
N HIS A 299 22.23 4.77 -23.67
CA HIS A 299 22.09 5.20 -25.08
C HIS A 299 21.79 6.70 -25.17
N THR A 300 20.88 7.19 -24.33
CA THR A 300 20.54 8.61 -24.28
C THR A 300 21.73 9.48 -23.84
N LEU A 301 22.52 9.02 -22.85
CA LEU A 301 23.73 9.73 -22.43
C LEU A 301 24.79 9.82 -23.52
N LYS A 302 24.90 8.82 -24.42
CA LYS A 302 25.82 8.85 -25.57
C LYS A 302 25.38 9.78 -26.70
N SER A 303 24.10 10.11 -26.80
CA SER A 303 23.58 11.02 -27.83
C SER A 303 23.70 12.49 -27.47
N PHE A 304 24.16 12.84 -26.26
CA PHE A 304 24.44 14.20 -25.81
C PHE A 304 25.94 14.59 -25.84
N ASN A 305 26.82 13.66 -26.28
CA ASN A 305 28.23 13.92 -26.61
C ASN A 305 28.46 13.84 -28.13
#